data_0273e1973afff4737f28df0289434353
#
_entry.id   0273e1973afff4737f28df0289434353
#
_cell.length_a   1.000
_cell.length_b   1.000
_cell.length_c   1.000
_cell.angle_alpha   90.00
_cell.angle_beta   90.00
_cell.angle_gamma   90.00
#
_symmetry.space_group_name_H-M   'P 1'
#
loop_
_entity.id
_entity.type
_entity.pdbx_description
1 polymer ?
#
loop_
_entity_poly.entity_id
_entity_poly.type
_entity_poly.pdbx_seq_one_letter_code
_entity_poly.pdbx_strand_id
1 'polypeptide(L)'
;MPWLVRFVRYGSLALGSFLGVLVVLALAERVVWRGKVLPGVRLAGVNVGGDALAQARRSITERARSLEHDHLVAVAGDEHFTFTPADVGLDLDEAGAVATVARAGRNENLAAQAVGVVTRRLNPMEVRWHSHYDDARLARTVDGWAERFDSAAVDGGLRIEGAAATPVPPRDGRMLLREEARALVSAALHGRVGSPVHLPFTTTSPSVGAVEVERATAEARRLLAGPATVVVEGREVTLPAVKLGQALTVVPAEGHLRLDLPAVALHDALKPGLAGLEVAAVEARFVVDEPPPPPPVDPAAPVPAEPPPPPAPPTVRVEPSVTGRGLDAVPVAAALLAGERRITGHLVDVAPTVDTARAQSLRIVEPVSSFTTHHPAGQPRVKNIHRIADLLQNSVILPGDRFSLNEKVGPRTRANGFVKAPV
;
A
#
# COMPACT_ATOMS: atom_id res chain seq x y z
N MET A 1 71.31 70.51 3.94
CA MET A 1 70.03 69.75 3.91
C MET A 1 68.81 70.67 3.99
N PRO A 2 68.66 71.74 3.22
CA PRO A 2 67.47 72.58 3.26
C PRO A 2 66.30 72.05 2.35
N TRP A 3 66.51 71.15 1.43
CA TRP A 3 65.54 70.69 0.50
C TRP A 3 64.57 69.64 1.09
N LEU A 4 65.03 68.83 2.02
CA LEU A 4 64.21 67.82 2.73
C LEU A 4 63.15 68.48 3.61
N VAL A 5 63.52 69.60 4.29
CA VAL A 5 62.59 70.39 5.12
C VAL A 5 61.49 71.06 4.25
N ARG A 6 61.86 71.54 3.04
CA ARG A 6 60.92 72.12 2.06
C ARG A 6 60.00 71.01 1.49
N PHE A 7 60.52 69.84 1.18
CA PHE A 7 59.71 68.71 0.65
C PHE A 7 58.71 68.22 1.68
N VAL A 8 59.13 68.06 2.95
CA VAL A 8 58.24 67.69 4.08
C VAL A 8 57.16 68.79 4.29
N ARG A 9 57.53 70.06 4.23
CA ARG A 9 56.60 71.16 4.45
C ARG A 9 55.62 71.39 3.28
N TYR A 10 55.99 71.19 2.04
CA TYR A 10 55.08 71.21 0.90
C TYR A 10 54.26 69.94 0.78
N GLY A 11 54.82 68.79 1.16
CA GLY A 11 54.11 67.51 1.24
C GLY A 11 53.02 67.53 2.32
N SER A 12 53.32 68.09 3.51
CA SER A 12 52.33 68.22 4.60
C SER A 12 51.22 69.23 4.29
N LEU A 13 51.56 70.35 3.61
CA LEU A 13 50.57 71.30 3.15
C LEU A 13 49.69 70.76 2.03
N ALA A 14 50.22 70.03 1.08
CA ALA A 14 49.48 69.38 0.02
C ALA A 14 48.54 68.26 0.60
N LEU A 15 49.03 67.44 1.56
CA LEU A 15 48.23 66.42 2.24
C LEU A 15 47.14 67.08 3.09
N GLY A 16 47.43 68.16 3.82
CA GLY A 16 46.44 68.92 4.61
C GLY A 16 45.35 69.57 3.74
N SER A 17 45.74 70.12 2.60
CA SER A 17 44.78 70.65 1.63
C SER A 17 43.92 69.58 0.98
N PHE A 18 44.51 68.45 0.64
CA PHE A 18 43.78 67.27 0.11
C PHE A 18 42.76 66.72 1.11
N LEU A 19 43.17 66.58 2.37
CA LEU A 19 42.25 66.13 3.46
C LEU A 19 41.15 67.24 3.67
N GLY A 20 41.46 68.47 3.67
CA GLY A 20 40.50 69.56 3.78
C GLY A 20 39.46 69.57 2.67
N VAL A 21 39.88 69.35 1.41
CA VAL A 21 38.96 69.16 0.28
C VAL A 21 38.07 67.96 0.43
N LEU A 22 38.59 66.84 0.86
CA LEU A 22 37.82 65.61 1.12
C LEU A 22 36.78 65.82 2.24
N VAL A 23 37.11 66.55 3.32
CA VAL A 23 36.16 66.85 4.39
C VAL A 23 35.04 67.78 3.89
N VAL A 24 35.39 68.80 3.09
CA VAL A 24 34.38 69.68 2.46
C VAL A 24 33.47 68.91 1.52
N LEU A 25 34.02 67.98 0.73
CA LEU A 25 33.22 67.06 -0.12
C LEU A 25 32.31 66.17 0.70
N ALA A 26 32.78 65.65 1.83
CA ALA A 26 31.93 64.81 2.71
C ALA A 26 30.80 65.65 3.34
N LEU A 27 31.06 66.90 3.74
CA LEU A 27 30.02 67.77 4.28
C LEU A 27 29.02 68.21 3.18
N ALA A 28 29.52 68.52 1.98
CA ALA A 28 28.67 68.78 0.83
C ALA A 28 27.79 67.55 0.47
N GLU A 29 28.37 66.40 0.48
CA GLU A 29 27.60 65.11 0.27
C GLU A 29 26.45 64.94 1.27
N ARG A 30 26.69 65.32 2.54
CA ARG A 30 25.62 65.27 3.58
C ARG A 30 24.47 66.24 3.29
N VAL A 31 24.75 67.39 2.72
CA VAL A 31 23.73 68.37 2.41
C VAL A 31 23.01 68.03 1.11
N VAL A 32 23.76 67.73 0.04
CA VAL A 32 23.21 67.43 -1.30
C VAL A 32 22.37 66.19 -1.32
N TRP A 33 22.78 65.16 -0.58
CA TRP A 33 22.08 63.86 -0.53
C TRP A 33 21.18 63.72 0.69
N ARG A 34 20.74 64.84 1.29
CA ARG A 34 19.80 64.82 2.41
C ARG A 34 18.45 64.21 1.94
N GLY A 35 17.98 63.07 2.56
CA GLY A 35 16.77 62.37 2.15
C GLY A 35 16.93 61.51 0.90
N LYS A 36 18.15 61.30 0.40
CA LYS A 36 18.47 60.43 -0.72
C LYS A 36 19.49 59.37 -0.29
N VAL A 37 19.58 58.27 -1.04
CA VAL A 37 20.62 57.23 -0.86
C VAL A 37 21.95 57.77 -1.39
N LEU A 38 23.06 57.48 -0.69
CA LEU A 38 24.38 57.90 -1.16
C LEU A 38 24.74 57.23 -2.50
N PRO A 39 25.46 57.93 -3.43
CA PRO A 39 25.88 57.31 -4.68
C PRO A 39 26.77 56.09 -4.46
N GLY A 40 26.66 55.10 -5.33
CA GLY A 40 27.45 53.88 -5.27
C GLY A 40 26.95 52.84 -4.27
N VAL A 41 25.74 53.00 -3.72
CA VAL A 41 25.08 51.94 -2.90
C VAL A 41 24.24 51.03 -3.78
N ARG A 42 24.43 49.75 -3.63
CA ARG A 42 23.65 48.68 -4.30
C ARG A 42 23.01 47.76 -3.27
N LEU A 43 21.88 47.21 -3.63
CA LEU A 43 21.19 46.20 -2.85
C LEU A 43 20.86 44.99 -3.76
N ALA A 44 21.43 43.84 -3.49
CA ALA A 44 21.21 42.60 -4.29
C ALA A 44 21.36 42.85 -5.81
N GLY A 45 22.41 43.54 -6.21
CA GLY A 45 22.71 43.89 -7.60
C GLY A 45 21.93 45.09 -8.17
N VAL A 46 20.90 45.60 -7.49
CA VAL A 46 20.13 46.78 -7.91
C VAL A 46 20.84 48.05 -7.44
N ASN A 47 21.12 48.98 -8.35
CA ASN A 47 21.69 50.27 -8.00
C ASN A 47 20.60 51.18 -7.47
N VAL A 48 20.67 51.53 -6.20
CA VAL A 48 19.77 52.47 -5.50
C VAL A 48 20.46 53.75 -5.12
N GLY A 49 21.75 53.87 -5.48
CA GLY A 49 22.55 55.04 -5.19
C GLY A 49 22.10 56.28 -5.97
N GLY A 50 21.86 57.39 -5.28
CA GLY A 50 21.38 58.64 -5.87
C GLY A 50 19.86 58.83 -5.82
N ASP A 51 19.11 57.76 -5.57
CA ASP A 51 17.65 57.82 -5.54
C ASP A 51 17.11 58.51 -4.28
N ALA A 52 15.95 59.17 -4.42
CA ALA A 52 15.17 59.57 -3.27
C ALA A 52 14.73 58.34 -2.49
N LEU A 53 14.64 58.41 -1.14
CA LEU A 53 14.29 57.30 -0.30
C LEU A 53 12.97 56.60 -0.71
N ALA A 54 11.99 57.37 -1.20
CA ALA A 54 10.73 56.84 -1.70
C ALA A 54 10.89 56.04 -3.00
N GLN A 55 11.83 56.41 -3.85
CA GLN A 55 12.14 55.69 -5.09
C GLN A 55 12.97 54.44 -4.78
N ALA A 56 14.02 54.57 -3.97
CA ALA A 56 14.79 53.42 -3.49
C ALA A 56 13.91 52.37 -2.84
N ARG A 57 12.94 52.81 -2.02
CA ARG A 57 11.95 51.89 -1.41
C ARG A 57 11.16 51.12 -2.47
N ARG A 58 10.67 51.78 -3.53
CA ARG A 58 9.94 51.09 -4.61
C ARG A 58 10.81 50.07 -5.31
N SER A 59 12.03 50.44 -5.70
CA SER A 59 12.99 49.52 -6.35
C SER A 59 13.35 48.33 -5.44
N ILE A 60 13.44 48.54 -4.12
CA ILE A 60 13.69 47.50 -3.14
C ILE A 60 12.50 46.56 -3.07
N THR A 61 11.25 47.06 -2.94
CA THR A 61 10.03 46.26 -2.92
C THR A 61 9.83 45.45 -4.21
N GLU A 62 10.08 46.09 -5.38
CA GLU A 62 10.01 45.37 -6.67
C GLU A 62 11.04 44.25 -6.75
N ARG A 63 12.25 44.49 -6.29
CA ARG A 63 13.30 43.45 -6.26
C ARG A 63 12.99 42.34 -5.26
N ALA A 64 12.45 42.66 -4.09
CA ALA A 64 11.99 41.67 -3.10
C ALA A 64 10.96 40.73 -3.71
N ARG A 65 9.91 41.31 -4.31
CA ARG A 65 8.86 40.51 -4.98
C ARG A 65 9.42 39.63 -6.09
N SER A 66 10.34 40.18 -6.91
CA SER A 66 11.00 39.38 -7.96
C SER A 66 11.72 38.17 -7.36
N LEU A 67 12.49 38.37 -6.28
CA LEU A 67 13.26 37.29 -5.63
C LEU A 67 12.35 36.25 -4.92
N GLU A 68 11.25 36.74 -4.33
CA GLU A 68 10.28 35.82 -3.65
C GLU A 68 9.48 34.97 -4.62
N HIS A 69 9.27 35.46 -5.86
CA HIS A 69 8.46 34.75 -6.86
C HIS A 69 9.29 34.14 -7.99
N ASP A 70 10.60 34.13 -7.88
CA ASP A 70 11.48 33.46 -8.83
C ASP A 70 11.22 31.95 -8.79
N HIS A 71 11.03 31.36 -9.97
CA HIS A 71 10.75 29.90 -10.05
C HIS A 71 12.05 29.12 -9.94
N LEU A 72 12.12 28.30 -8.90
CA LEU A 72 13.16 27.31 -8.67
C LEU A 72 12.63 25.93 -8.98
N VAL A 73 13.53 25.02 -9.34
CA VAL A 73 13.19 23.62 -9.61
C VAL A 73 14.00 22.73 -8.68
N ALA A 74 13.31 21.87 -7.96
CA ALA A 74 13.91 20.76 -7.23
C ALA A 74 13.62 19.44 -7.98
N VAL A 75 14.60 18.54 -8.01
CA VAL A 75 14.53 17.29 -8.77
C VAL A 75 14.90 16.13 -7.87
N ALA A 76 14.03 15.12 -7.82
CA ALA A 76 14.28 13.85 -7.16
C ALA A 76 14.05 12.72 -8.17
N GLY A 77 15.12 12.06 -8.60
CA GLY A 77 15.05 11.07 -9.68
C GLY A 77 14.47 11.65 -10.96
N ASP A 78 13.32 11.19 -11.36
CA ASP A 78 12.53 11.60 -12.53
C ASP A 78 11.43 12.63 -12.20
N GLU A 79 11.22 12.94 -10.93
CA GLU A 79 10.21 13.90 -10.47
C GLU A 79 10.78 15.32 -10.37
N HIS A 80 9.98 16.30 -10.80
CA HIS A 80 10.30 17.71 -10.78
C HIS A 80 9.31 18.49 -9.91
N PHE A 81 9.83 19.29 -8.99
CA PHE A 81 9.04 20.13 -8.09
C PHE A 81 9.39 21.60 -8.36
N THR A 82 8.46 22.32 -8.98
CA THR A 82 8.60 23.76 -9.16
C THR A 82 8.08 24.47 -7.92
N PHE A 83 8.86 25.39 -7.39
CA PHE A 83 8.51 26.18 -6.20
C PHE A 83 9.07 27.59 -6.29
N THR A 84 8.52 28.50 -5.51
CA THR A 84 9.07 29.82 -5.31
C THR A 84 9.69 29.94 -3.91
N PRO A 85 10.63 30.86 -3.68
CA PRO A 85 11.15 31.15 -2.34
C PRO A 85 10.04 31.47 -1.32
N ALA A 86 8.97 32.15 -1.75
CA ALA A 86 7.81 32.43 -0.92
C ALA A 86 7.06 31.16 -0.49
N ASP A 87 6.97 30.13 -1.35
CA ASP A 87 6.32 28.85 -1.02
C ASP A 87 7.02 28.12 0.13
N VAL A 88 8.33 28.28 0.23
CA VAL A 88 9.16 27.67 1.28
C VAL A 88 9.45 28.61 2.45
N GLY A 89 8.71 29.72 2.52
CA GLY A 89 8.73 30.61 3.69
C GLY A 89 9.88 31.59 3.73
N LEU A 90 10.47 31.97 2.58
CA LEU A 90 11.38 33.11 2.51
C LEU A 90 10.59 34.40 2.71
N ASP A 91 10.99 35.18 3.70
CA ASP A 91 10.53 36.53 3.96
C ASP A 91 11.73 37.47 3.94
N LEU A 92 11.66 38.51 3.11
CA LEU A 92 12.70 39.49 2.96
C LEU A 92 12.34 40.73 3.78
N ASP A 93 13.19 41.12 4.75
CA ASP A 93 12.99 42.31 5.55
C ASP A 93 13.20 43.58 4.70
N GLU A 94 12.14 43.97 3.96
CA GLU A 94 12.14 45.19 3.14
C GLU A 94 12.39 46.45 3.99
N ALA A 95 11.80 46.51 5.18
CA ALA A 95 11.92 47.68 6.06
C ALA A 95 13.35 47.82 6.57
N GLY A 96 13.97 46.72 7.01
CA GLY A 96 15.37 46.70 7.42
C GLY A 96 16.32 46.98 6.27
N ALA A 97 16.03 46.48 5.07
CA ALA A 97 16.80 46.76 3.87
C ALA A 97 16.80 48.28 3.52
N VAL A 98 15.61 48.90 3.49
CA VAL A 98 15.47 50.37 3.29
C VAL A 98 16.21 51.14 4.38
N ALA A 99 16.08 50.76 5.64
CA ALA A 99 16.79 51.42 6.76
C ALA A 99 18.31 51.25 6.65
N THR A 100 18.79 50.11 6.19
CA THR A 100 20.22 49.83 6.00
C THR A 100 20.79 50.62 4.82
N VAL A 101 20.08 50.65 3.68
CA VAL A 101 20.46 51.44 2.52
C VAL A 101 20.48 52.96 2.85
N ALA A 102 19.48 53.44 3.63
CA ALA A 102 19.41 54.81 4.05
C ALA A 102 20.59 55.24 4.96
N ARG A 103 21.11 54.27 5.75
CA ARG A 103 22.26 54.50 6.65
C ARG A 103 23.62 54.16 6.03
N ALA A 104 23.63 53.46 4.89
CA ALA A 104 24.85 53.03 4.23
C ALA A 104 25.81 54.22 3.97
N GLY A 105 27.03 54.09 4.45
CA GLY A 105 28.07 55.11 4.32
C GLY A 105 27.89 56.39 5.18
N ARG A 106 26.86 56.46 6.06
CA ARG A 106 26.60 57.63 6.92
C ARG A 106 27.03 57.44 8.37
N ASN A 107 27.22 56.22 8.79
CA ASN A 107 27.60 55.91 10.18
C ASN A 107 29.09 55.87 10.41
N GLU A 108 29.88 56.28 9.41
CA GLU A 108 31.33 56.34 9.45
C GLU A 108 31.80 57.70 10.01
N ASN A 109 33.02 57.71 10.55
CA ASN A 109 33.63 59.00 10.93
C ASN A 109 33.88 59.85 9.67
N LEU A 110 34.05 61.16 9.86
CA LEU A 110 34.21 62.14 8.75
C LEU A 110 35.37 61.77 7.80
N ALA A 111 36.45 61.20 8.33
CA ALA A 111 37.59 60.80 7.52
C ALA A 111 37.27 59.63 6.61
N ALA A 112 36.59 58.55 7.17
CA ALA A 112 36.12 57.39 6.40
C ALA A 112 35.05 57.80 5.37
N GLN A 113 34.14 58.72 5.72
CA GLN A 113 33.17 59.26 4.77
C GLN A 113 33.88 60.03 3.63
N ALA A 114 34.88 60.86 3.91
CA ALA A 114 35.63 61.58 2.92
C ALA A 114 36.33 60.69 1.89
N VAL A 115 36.92 59.55 2.37
CA VAL A 115 37.49 58.54 1.50
C VAL A 115 36.38 57.81 0.77
N GLY A 116 35.26 57.51 1.44
CA GLY A 116 34.07 56.85 0.89
C GLY A 116 33.43 57.56 -0.31
N VAL A 117 33.51 58.93 -0.39
CA VAL A 117 33.01 59.66 -1.54
C VAL A 117 33.64 59.23 -2.85
N VAL A 118 34.96 58.96 -2.83
CA VAL A 118 35.70 58.51 -4.03
C VAL A 118 35.58 56.98 -4.21
N THR A 119 35.76 56.20 -3.13
CA THR A 119 35.82 54.76 -3.23
C THR A 119 34.49 54.13 -3.61
N ARG A 120 33.34 54.66 -3.15
CA ARG A 120 32.00 54.17 -3.53
C ARG A 120 31.65 54.36 -5.01
N ARG A 121 32.27 55.34 -5.66
CA ARG A 121 32.09 55.55 -7.12
C ARG A 121 32.93 54.58 -7.96
N LEU A 122 34.07 54.15 -7.42
CA LEU A 122 34.96 53.16 -8.05
C LEU A 122 34.60 51.74 -7.69
N ASN A 123 34.14 51.53 -6.47
CA ASN A 123 33.81 50.22 -5.93
C ASN A 123 32.45 50.32 -5.17
N PRO A 124 31.31 50.02 -5.82
CA PRO A 124 30.00 50.15 -5.23
C PRO A 124 29.86 49.30 -3.93
N MET A 125 29.20 49.89 -2.93
CA MET A 125 28.92 49.26 -1.65
C MET A 125 27.70 48.37 -1.79
N GLU A 126 27.89 47.06 -1.73
CA GLU A 126 26.81 46.10 -1.77
C GLU A 126 26.21 45.93 -0.38
N VAL A 127 24.93 46.21 -0.24
CA VAL A 127 24.13 45.95 0.97
C VAL A 127 23.48 44.62 0.81
N ARG A 128 23.59 43.77 1.85
CA ARG A 128 22.95 42.46 1.88
C ARG A 128 21.55 42.55 2.46
N TRP A 129 20.63 41.69 1.95
CA TRP A 129 19.34 41.50 2.54
C TRP A 129 19.46 40.77 3.89
N HIS A 130 18.61 41.16 4.81
CA HIS A 130 18.30 40.31 5.95
C HIS A 130 17.09 39.47 5.55
N SER A 131 17.28 38.18 5.43
CA SER A 131 16.21 37.20 5.12
C SER A 131 15.88 36.41 6.34
N HIS A 132 14.62 36.15 6.54
CA HIS A 132 14.09 35.22 7.53
C HIS A 132 13.45 34.03 6.82
N TYR A 133 13.56 32.84 7.39
CA TYR A 133 12.93 31.64 6.87
C TYR A 133 11.95 31.11 7.88
N ASP A 134 10.81 30.65 7.41
CA ASP A 134 9.89 29.83 8.18
C ASP A 134 10.27 28.35 7.98
N ASP A 135 11.11 27.83 8.91
CA ASP A 135 11.55 26.43 8.88
C ASP A 135 10.37 25.46 8.88
N ALA A 136 9.26 25.81 9.54
CA ALA A 136 8.07 24.98 9.55
C ALA A 136 7.37 24.95 8.18
N ARG A 137 7.41 26.05 7.44
CA ARG A 137 6.86 26.12 6.09
C ARG A 137 7.73 25.36 5.09
N LEU A 138 9.05 25.52 5.16
CA LEU A 138 10.00 24.73 4.40
C LEU A 138 9.81 23.24 4.66
N ALA A 139 9.69 22.83 5.92
CA ALA A 139 9.43 21.45 6.30
C ALA A 139 8.16 20.92 5.65
N ARG A 140 7.03 21.62 5.77
CA ARG A 140 5.76 21.23 5.16
C ARG A 140 5.83 21.09 3.64
N THR A 141 6.56 21.98 2.98
CA THR A 141 6.72 21.93 1.51
C THR A 141 7.52 20.70 1.10
N VAL A 142 8.63 20.41 1.79
CA VAL A 142 9.44 19.20 1.53
C VAL A 142 8.68 17.94 1.90
N ASP A 143 7.90 17.94 2.97
CA ASP A 143 7.04 16.81 3.35
C ASP A 143 5.96 16.54 2.28
N GLY A 144 5.35 17.59 1.71
CA GLY A 144 4.42 17.44 0.59
C GLY A 144 5.08 16.93 -0.71
N TRP A 145 6.35 17.23 -0.93
CA TRP A 145 7.11 16.60 -2.02
C TRP A 145 7.38 15.12 -1.72
N ALA A 146 7.75 14.80 -0.48
CA ALA A 146 7.97 13.44 -0.06
C ALA A 146 6.71 12.59 -0.21
N GLU A 147 5.53 13.08 0.19
CA GLU A 147 4.26 12.37 0.00
C GLU A 147 3.96 12.01 -1.46
N ARG A 148 4.42 12.81 -2.41
CA ARG A 148 4.27 12.55 -3.85
C ARG A 148 5.35 11.65 -4.42
N PHE A 149 6.57 11.74 -3.89
CA PHE A 149 7.74 11.01 -4.37
C PHE A 149 7.88 9.63 -3.73
N ASP A 150 7.60 9.52 -2.43
CA ASP A 150 7.80 8.30 -1.66
C ASP A 150 6.88 7.19 -2.17
N SER A 151 7.45 6.04 -2.38
CA SER A 151 6.73 4.83 -2.76
C SER A 151 7.31 3.63 -2.05
N ALA A 152 6.45 2.75 -1.53
CA ALA A 152 6.89 1.47 -0.98
C ALA A 152 7.43 0.56 -2.10
N ALA A 153 8.39 -0.29 -1.76
CA ALA A 153 8.78 -1.38 -2.64
C ALA A 153 7.60 -2.32 -2.87
N VAL A 154 7.43 -2.77 -4.10
CA VAL A 154 6.40 -3.73 -4.47
C VAL A 154 7.08 -5.02 -4.88
N ASP A 155 6.79 -6.09 -4.16
CA ASP A 155 7.32 -7.42 -4.47
C ASP A 155 6.86 -7.89 -5.84
N GLY A 156 7.77 -8.54 -6.54
CA GLY A 156 7.46 -9.25 -7.75
C GLY A 156 6.56 -10.45 -7.47
N GLY A 157 5.84 -10.91 -8.49
CA GLY A 157 4.89 -12.00 -8.34
C GLY A 157 4.77 -12.85 -9.60
N LEU A 158 3.88 -13.82 -9.52
CA LEU A 158 3.53 -14.68 -10.64
C LEU A 158 2.00 -14.81 -10.68
N ARG A 159 1.43 -14.59 -11.85
CA ARG A 159 0.01 -14.82 -12.13
C ARG A 159 -0.16 -16.06 -13.00
N ILE A 160 -1.01 -16.97 -12.55
CA ILE A 160 -1.35 -18.19 -13.28
C ILE A 160 -2.79 -18.09 -13.74
N GLU A 161 -3.00 -18.16 -15.06
CA GLU A 161 -4.32 -18.12 -15.69
C GLU A 161 -4.45 -19.30 -16.66
N GLY A 162 -5.23 -20.30 -16.27
CA GLY A 162 -5.31 -21.55 -17.02
C GLY A 162 -3.95 -22.24 -17.13
N ALA A 163 -3.44 -22.43 -18.35
CA ALA A 163 -2.10 -23.01 -18.58
C ALA A 163 -1.00 -21.98 -18.77
N ALA A 164 -1.31 -20.69 -18.61
CA ALA A 164 -0.35 -19.60 -18.79
C ALA A 164 0.20 -19.10 -17.45
N ALA A 165 1.51 -18.90 -17.37
CA ALA A 165 2.21 -18.29 -16.25
C ALA A 165 2.86 -16.97 -16.68
N THR A 166 2.40 -15.87 -16.10
CA THR A 166 2.82 -14.51 -16.45
C THR A 166 3.53 -13.85 -15.27
N PRO A 167 4.77 -13.33 -15.45
CA PRO A 167 5.48 -12.64 -14.40
C PRO A 167 4.84 -11.30 -14.08
N VAL A 168 4.80 -10.92 -12.81
CA VAL A 168 4.47 -9.59 -12.33
C VAL A 168 5.79 -8.94 -11.87
N PRO A 169 6.28 -7.91 -12.58
CA PRO A 169 7.59 -7.33 -12.27
C PRO A 169 7.58 -6.63 -10.91
N PRO A 170 8.68 -6.74 -10.15
CA PRO A 170 8.87 -5.99 -8.91
C PRO A 170 9.11 -4.51 -9.20
N ARG A 171 8.94 -3.66 -8.20
CA ARG A 171 9.29 -2.24 -8.24
C ARG A 171 10.04 -1.85 -6.99
N ASP A 172 11.13 -1.11 -7.17
CA ASP A 172 11.85 -0.53 -6.04
C ASP A 172 11.01 0.54 -5.36
N GLY A 173 11.10 0.60 -4.05
CA GLY A 173 10.61 1.71 -3.25
C GLY A 173 11.55 2.89 -3.33
N ARG A 174 11.03 4.10 -3.15
CA ARG A 174 11.79 5.35 -3.09
C ARG A 174 11.36 6.14 -1.87
N MET A 175 12.30 6.78 -1.20
CA MET A 175 12.02 7.63 -0.05
C MET A 175 12.94 8.83 -0.05
N LEU A 176 12.37 10.04 -0.01
CA LEU A 176 13.10 11.29 0.04
C LEU A 176 13.81 11.45 1.39
N LEU A 177 15.08 11.84 1.36
CA LEU A 177 15.84 12.18 2.57
C LEU A 177 15.50 13.61 3.00
N ARG A 178 14.41 13.75 3.76
CA ARG A 178 13.75 15.03 4.06
C ARG A 178 14.67 16.06 4.68
N GLU A 179 15.48 15.68 5.65
CA GLU A 179 16.39 16.61 6.34
C GLU A 179 17.47 17.14 5.39
N GLU A 180 18.05 16.27 4.59
CA GLU A 180 19.06 16.65 3.59
C GLU A 180 18.44 17.49 2.47
N ALA A 181 17.23 17.14 2.04
CA ALA A 181 16.47 17.92 1.06
C ALA A 181 16.18 19.35 1.58
N ARG A 182 15.76 19.50 2.84
CA ARG A 182 15.56 20.81 3.50
C ARG A 182 16.84 21.63 3.51
N ALA A 183 17.96 21.01 3.88
CA ALA A 183 19.26 21.67 3.92
C ALA A 183 19.67 22.17 2.53
N LEU A 184 19.47 21.39 1.48
CA LEU A 184 19.80 21.76 0.10
C LEU A 184 18.91 22.87 -0.43
N VAL A 185 17.59 22.81 -0.18
CA VAL A 185 16.66 23.87 -0.55
C VAL A 185 17.01 25.15 0.17
N SER A 186 17.28 25.11 1.47
CA SER A 186 17.76 26.26 2.23
C SER A 186 19.06 26.83 1.66
N ALA A 187 20.01 25.98 1.29
CA ALA A 187 21.27 26.42 0.65
C ALA A 187 21.04 27.09 -0.71
N ALA A 188 20.08 26.59 -1.50
CA ALA A 188 19.71 27.18 -2.79
C ALA A 188 19.08 28.57 -2.61
N LEU A 189 18.20 28.74 -1.62
CA LEU A 189 17.62 30.04 -1.27
C LEU A 189 18.67 31.07 -0.86
N HIS A 190 19.79 30.62 -0.30
CA HIS A 190 20.94 31.48 0.02
C HIS A 190 21.91 31.71 -1.17
N GLY A 191 21.57 31.21 -2.36
CA GLY A 191 22.42 31.31 -3.55
C GLY A 191 23.71 30.47 -3.48
N ARG A 192 23.75 29.45 -2.57
CA ARG A 192 24.90 28.52 -2.42
C ARG A 192 24.85 27.36 -3.37
N VAL A 193 23.66 27.03 -3.85
CA VAL A 193 23.40 25.94 -4.79
C VAL A 193 22.54 26.50 -5.93
N GLY A 194 22.85 26.13 -7.17
CA GLY A 194 22.09 26.55 -8.34
C GLY A 194 20.79 25.77 -8.53
N SER A 195 19.93 26.25 -9.40
CA SER A 195 18.75 25.50 -9.88
C SER A 195 19.14 24.71 -11.14
N PRO A 196 18.71 23.42 -11.31
CA PRO A 196 17.85 22.65 -10.42
C PRO A 196 18.55 22.15 -9.14
N VAL A 197 17.79 22.08 -8.05
CA VAL A 197 18.25 21.52 -6.77
C VAL A 197 18.02 20.02 -6.78
N HIS A 198 19.08 19.23 -6.79
CA HIS A 198 18.97 17.78 -6.75
C HIS A 198 18.72 17.31 -5.33
N LEU A 199 17.54 16.73 -5.10
CA LEU A 199 17.13 16.22 -3.80
C LEU A 199 17.61 14.77 -3.62
N PRO A 200 18.26 14.47 -2.50
CA PRO A 200 18.71 13.10 -2.21
C PRO A 200 17.55 12.21 -1.79
N PHE A 201 17.61 10.96 -2.23
CA PHE A 201 16.65 9.93 -1.86
C PHE A 201 17.33 8.59 -1.71
N THR A 202 16.69 7.68 -1.00
CA THR A 202 17.11 6.28 -0.89
C THR A 202 16.14 5.38 -1.64
N THR A 203 16.64 4.24 -2.10
CA THR A 203 15.84 3.18 -2.73
C THR A 203 15.81 1.96 -1.83
N THR A 204 14.65 1.30 -1.78
CA THR A 204 14.46 0.04 -1.06
C THR A 204 14.10 -1.03 -2.05
N SER A 205 14.91 -2.06 -2.13
CA SER A 205 14.61 -3.18 -3.03
C SER A 205 13.45 -4.02 -2.50
N PRO A 206 12.61 -4.58 -3.38
CA PRO A 206 11.55 -5.50 -2.99
C PRO A 206 12.14 -6.81 -2.44
N SER A 207 11.39 -7.48 -1.55
CA SER A 207 11.80 -8.77 -0.98
C SER A 207 11.84 -9.85 -2.04
N VAL A 208 10.88 -9.83 -2.98
CA VAL A 208 10.87 -10.72 -4.15
C VAL A 208 11.34 -9.93 -5.37
N GLY A 209 12.59 -10.12 -5.74
CA GLY A 209 13.21 -9.46 -6.89
C GLY A 209 12.91 -10.12 -8.23
N ALA A 210 13.38 -9.50 -9.32
CA ALA A 210 13.13 -9.95 -10.70
C ALA A 210 13.67 -11.37 -10.98
N VAL A 211 14.84 -11.69 -10.47
CA VAL A 211 15.47 -13.01 -10.66
C VAL A 211 14.58 -14.13 -10.09
N GLU A 212 14.00 -13.90 -8.93
CA GLU A 212 13.12 -14.87 -8.29
C GLU A 212 11.81 -15.04 -9.07
N VAL A 213 11.25 -13.94 -9.57
CA VAL A 213 10.05 -13.95 -10.42
C VAL A 213 10.31 -14.76 -11.71
N GLU A 214 11.45 -14.56 -12.34
CA GLU A 214 11.83 -15.30 -13.54
C GLU A 214 12.00 -16.79 -13.25
N ARG A 215 12.67 -17.15 -12.15
CA ARG A 215 12.83 -18.53 -11.69
C ARG A 215 11.48 -19.22 -11.50
N ALA A 216 10.59 -18.60 -10.70
CA ALA A 216 9.26 -19.14 -10.41
C ALA A 216 8.38 -19.23 -11.67
N THR A 217 8.50 -18.23 -12.56
CA THR A 217 7.78 -18.24 -13.85
C THR A 217 8.25 -19.39 -14.74
N ALA A 218 9.56 -19.63 -14.84
CA ALA A 218 10.11 -20.73 -15.61
C ALA A 218 9.69 -22.09 -15.06
N GLU A 219 9.67 -22.22 -13.72
CA GLU A 219 9.19 -23.42 -13.03
C GLU A 219 7.70 -23.68 -13.30
N ALA A 220 6.85 -22.66 -13.16
CA ALA A 220 5.42 -22.77 -13.45
C ALA A 220 5.17 -23.11 -14.92
N ARG A 221 5.87 -22.47 -15.86
CA ARG A 221 5.76 -22.79 -17.30
C ARG A 221 6.16 -24.23 -17.59
N ARG A 222 7.20 -24.74 -16.94
CA ARG A 222 7.60 -26.15 -17.07
C ARG A 222 6.51 -27.09 -16.56
N LEU A 223 5.89 -26.77 -15.41
CA LEU A 223 4.78 -27.54 -14.85
C LEU A 223 3.54 -27.49 -15.73
N LEU A 224 3.29 -26.40 -16.41
CA LEU A 224 2.11 -26.18 -17.26
C LEU A 224 2.35 -26.50 -18.75
N ALA A 225 3.53 -27.00 -19.14
CA ALA A 225 3.91 -27.23 -20.54
C ALA A 225 3.05 -28.31 -21.23
N GLY A 226 2.29 -29.11 -20.50
CA GLY A 226 1.43 -30.15 -21.07
C GLY A 226 0.60 -30.84 -19.99
N PRO A 227 -0.25 -31.79 -20.40
CA PRO A 227 -1.04 -32.59 -19.45
C PRO A 227 -0.15 -33.50 -18.62
N ALA A 228 -0.64 -33.88 -17.45
CA ALA A 228 -0.08 -34.96 -16.64
C ALA A 228 -1.04 -36.14 -16.62
N THR A 229 -0.53 -37.34 -16.38
CA THR A 229 -1.32 -38.59 -16.28
C THR A 229 -1.12 -39.18 -14.91
N VAL A 230 -2.22 -39.38 -14.19
CA VAL A 230 -2.24 -40.11 -12.91
C VAL A 230 -2.80 -41.49 -13.16
N VAL A 231 -2.05 -42.54 -12.82
CA VAL A 231 -2.45 -43.94 -12.98
C VAL A 231 -2.97 -44.41 -11.64
N VAL A 232 -4.26 -44.71 -11.55
CA VAL A 232 -4.94 -45.21 -10.33
C VAL A 232 -5.56 -46.57 -10.58
N GLU A 233 -5.13 -47.59 -9.90
CA GLU A 233 -5.58 -48.97 -10.09
C GLU A 233 -5.52 -49.46 -11.55
N GLY A 234 -4.47 -49.01 -12.28
CA GLY A 234 -4.28 -49.34 -13.70
C GLY A 234 -5.06 -48.48 -14.69
N ARG A 235 -5.92 -47.59 -14.22
CA ARG A 235 -6.67 -46.65 -15.04
C ARG A 235 -5.91 -45.33 -15.16
N GLU A 236 -5.78 -44.82 -16.36
CA GLU A 236 -5.15 -43.52 -16.63
C GLU A 236 -6.15 -42.37 -16.51
N VAL A 237 -5.85 -41.43 -15.66
CA VAL A 237 -6.60 -40.19 -15.46
C VAL A 237 -5.75 -39.03 -15.95
N THR A 238 -6.17 -38.39 -17.03
CA THR A 238 -5.45 -37.22 -17.59
C THR A 238 -5.84 -35.95 -16.85
N LEU A 239 -4.84 -35.23 -16.38
CA LEU A 239 -4.97 -33.89 -15.81
C LEU A 239 -4.53 -32.85 -16.85
N PRO A 240 -5.45 -32.12 -17.51
CA PRO A 240 -5.11 -31.07 -18.45
C PRO A 240 -4.32 -29.95 -17.78
N ALA A 241 -3.36 -29.34 -18.51
CA ALA A 241 -2.55 -28.24 -17.99
C ALA A 241 -3.39 -27.05 -17.45
N VAL A 242 -4.54 -26.77 -18.09
CA VAL A 242 -5.48 -25.73 -17.60
C VAL A 242 -6.03 -26.06 -16.21
N LYS A 243 -6.36 -27.33 -15.96
CA LYS A 243 -6.85 -27.79 -14.65
C LYS A 243 -5.76 -27.80 -13.60
N LEU A 244 -4.54 -28.20 -14.00
CA LEU A 244 -3.37 -28.11 -13.13
C LEU A 244 -3.09 -26.65 -12.74
N GLY A 245 -3.12 -25.72 -13.69
CA GLY A 245 -2.90 -24.29 -13.40
C GLY A 245 -3.99 -23.66 -12.53
N GLN A 246 -5.25 -24.15 -12.62
CA GLN A 246 -6.33 -23.72 -11.73
C GLN A 246 -6.15 -24.21 -10.28
N ALA A 247 -5.49 -25.36 -10.10
CA ALA A 247 -5.20 -25.94 -8.78
C ALA A 247 -3.88 -25.43 -8.18
N LEU A 248 -2.97 -24.90 -9.02
CA LEU A 248 -1.66 -24.42 -8.62
C LEU A 248 -1.78 -23.05 -7.92
N THR A 249 -1.10 -22.89 -6.81
CA THR A 249 -1.04 -21.63 -6.04
C THR A 249 0.40 -21.14 -5.93
N VAL A 250 0.57 -19.81 -5.78
CA VAL A 250 1.87 -19.17 -5.59
C VAL A 250 1.90 -18.60 -4.18
N VAL A 251 2.83 -19.07 -3.37
CA VAL A 251 2.99 -18.67 -1.97
C VAL A 251 4.29 -17.89 -1.80
N PRO A 252 4.25 -16.59 -1.44
CA PRO A 252 5.46 -15.87 -1.07
C PRO A 252 5.98 -16.37 0.28
N ALA A 253 7.27 -16.65 0.37
CA ALA A 253 7.93 -17.12 1.57
C ALA A 253 9.37 -16.58 1.60
N GLU A 254 9.72 -15.76 2.59
CA GLU A 254 11.09 -15.29 2.86
C GLU A 254 11.85 -14.75 1.62
N GLY A 255 11.18 -13.95 0.80
CA GLY A 255 11.77 -13.38 -0.42
C GLY A 255 11.77 -14.32 -1.64
N HIS A 256 11.15 -15.48 -1.53
CA HIS A 256 10.99 -16.47 -2.61
C HIS A 256 9.54 -16.64 -3.01
N LEU A 257 9.30 -17.08 -4.24
CA LEU A 257 8.00 -17.53 -4.73
C LEU A 257 8.01 -19.06 -4.81
N ARG A 258 7.24 -19.71 -3.93
CA ARG A 258 7.07 -21.14 -3.96
C ARG A 258 5.76 -21.49 -4.67
N LEU A 259 5.84 -22.42 -5.59
CA LEU A 259 4.65 -23.06 -6.17
C LEU A 259 4.15 -24.12 -5.19
N ASP A 260 2.85 -24.13 -4.96
CA ASP A 260 2.16 -25.07 -4.12
C ASP A 260 0.97 -25.66 -4.86
N LEU A 261 0.69 -26.94 -4.62
CA LEU A 261 -0.43 -27.65 -5.22
C LEU A 261 -1.22 -28.32 -4.10
N PRO A 262 -2.21 -27.62 -3.53
CA PRO A 262 -3.02 -28.15 -2.46
C PRO A 262 -3.71 -29.46 -2.87
N ALA A 263 -3.57 -30.49 -2.04
CA ALA A 263 -4.08 -31.83 -2.32
C ALA A 263 -5.59 -31.82 -2.62
N VAL A 264 -6.37 -30.98 -1.94
CA VAL A 264 -7.81 -30.82 -2.17
C VAL A 264 -8.08 -30.26 -3.56
N ALA A 265 -7.36 -29.22 -3.97
CA ALA A 265 -7.53 -28.62 -5.30
C ALA A 265 -7.11 -29.57 -6.43
N LEU A 266 -6.05 -30.33 -6.22
CA LEU A 266 -5.63 -31.38 -7.15
C LEU A 266 -6.68 -32.48 -7.25
N HIS A 267 -7.20 -32.96 -6.12
CA HIS A 267 -8.25 -33.98 -6.10
C HIS A 267 -9.51 -33.53 -6.86
N ASP A 268 -9.96 -32.28 -6.62
CA ASP A 268 -11.11 -31.72 -7.33
C ASP A 268 -10.87 -31.60 -8.85
N ALA A 269 -9.64 -31.29 -9.26
CA ALA A 269 -9.26 -31.24 -10.67
C ALA A 269 -9.26 -32.65 -11.33
N LEU A 270 -8.95 -33.71 -10.57
CA LEU A 270 -8.93 -35.09 -11.02
C LEU A 270 -10.28 -35.80 -10.90
N LYS A 271 -11.19 -35.31 -10.06
CA LYS A 271 -12.47 -35.93 -9.69
C LYS A 271 -13.29 -36.50 -10.87
N PRO A 272 -13.42 -35.76 -12.03
CA PRO A 272 -14.17 -36.34 -13.15
C PRO A 272 -13.57 -37.61 -13.71
N GLY A 273 -12.25 -37.78 -13.65
CA GLY A 273 -11.54 -38.98 -14.11
C GLY A 273 -11.53 -40.14 -13.08
N LEU A 274 -11.73 -39.82 -11.80
CA LEU A 274 -11.78 -40.77 -10.69
C LEU A 274 -13.17 -41.38 -10.48
N ALA A 275 -14.15 -40.92 -11.25
CA ALA A 275 -15.51 -41.45 -11.15
C ALA A 275 -15.54 -42.98 -11.34
N GLY A 276 -16.14 -43.68 -10.38
CA GLY A 276 -16.23 -45.16 -10.33
C GLY A 276 -14.98 -45.85 -9.79
N LEU A 277 -13.90 -45.16 -9.47
CA LEU A 277 -12.75 -45.64 -8.69
C LEU A 277 -12.90 -45.29 -7.22
N GLU A 278 -13.41 -44.08 -6.94
CA GLU A 278 -13.65 -43.62 -5.58
C GLU A 278 -15.03 -44.01 -5.08
N VAL A 279 -15.10 -44.29 -3.81
CA VAL A 279 -16.33 -44.57 -3.08
C VAL A 279 -16.43 -43.55 -1.94
N ALA A 280 -17.50 -42.77 -1.94
CA ALA A 280 -17.70 -41.82 -0.85
C ALA A 280 -17.95 -42.56 0.49
N ALA A 281 -17.38 -42.02 1.56
CA ALA A 281 -17.71 -42.47 2.90
C ALA A 281 -19.20 -42.22 3.20
N VAL A 282 -19.81 -43.13 3.91
CA VAL A 282 -21.19 -42.99 4.39
C VAL A 282 -21.15 -42.70 5.89
N GLU A 283 -21.72 -41.57 6.26
CA GLU A 283 -21.83 -41.17 7.66
C GLU A 283 -22.75 -42.09 8.45
N ALA A 284 -22.46 -42.30 9.72
CA ALA A 284 -23.41 -42.96 10.62
C ALA A 284 -24.69 -42.10 10.72
N ARG A 285 -25.83 -42.76 10.78
CA ARG A 285 -27.15 -42.12 10.82
C ARG A 285 -27.93 -42.52 12.05
N PHE A 286 -28.77 -41.63 12.54
CA PHE A 286 -29.78 -41.92 13.54
C PHE A 286 -31.10 -42.20 12.83
N VAL A 287 -31.66 -43.38 13.05
CA VAL A 287 -32.95 -43.81 12.48
C VAL A 287 -33.93 -43.99 13.63
N VAL A 288 -35.09 -43.36 13.49
CA VAL A 288 -36.19 -43.48 14.44
C VAL A 288 -37.02 -44.66 13.99
N ASP A 289 -37.08 -45.69 14.81
CA ASP A 289 -37.97 -46.84 14.61
C ASP A 289 -39.31 -46.52 15.26
N GLU A 290 -40.28 -46.13 14.44
CA GLU A 290 -41.67 -45.91 14.91
C GLU A 290 -42.36 -47.23 15.16
N PRO A 291 -43.12 -47.35 16.29
CA PRO A 291 -43.94 -48.54 16.48
C PRO A 291 -45.00 -48.70 15.39
N PRO A 292 -45.39 -49.93 15.04
CA PRO A 292 -46.42 -50.11 14.06
C PRO A 292 -47.70 -49.38 14.47
N PRO A 293 -48.43 -48.78 13.49
CA PRO A 293 -49.69 -48.11 13.81
C PRO A 293 -50.68 -49.13 14.50
N PRO A 294 -51.39 -48.58 15.46
CA PRO A 294 -52.39 -49.46 16.12
C PRO A 294 -53.35 -50.02 15.06
N PRO A 295 -53.81 -51.24 15.24
CA PRO A 295 -54.74 -51.85 14.32
C PRO A 295 -56.02 -51.02 14.19
N PRO A 296 -56.63 -50.92 12.99
CA PRO A 296 -57.83 -50.12 12.80
C PRO A 296 -58.90 -50.59 13.79
N VAL A 297 -59.42 -49.61 14.54
CA VAL A 297 -60.53 -49.93 15.50
C VAL A 297 -61.77 -50.15 14.66
N ASP A 298 -62.32 -51.36 14.73
CA ASP A 298 -63.62 -51.65 14.16
C ASP A 298 -64.70 -50.93 14.98
N PRO A 299 -65.43 -49.96 14.36
CA PRO A 299 -66.45 -49.21 15.08
C PRO A 299 -67.63 -50.06 15.59
N ALA A 300 -67.76 -51.35 15.18
CA ALA A 300 -68.77 -52.26 15.62
C ALA A 300 -68.32 -53.26 16.72
N ALA A 301 -67.01 -53.19 17.11
CA ALA A 301 -66.51 -54.08 18.14
C ALA A 301 -66.88 -53.52 19.54
N PRO A 302 -67.22 -54.46 20.49
CA PRO A 302 -67.54 -54.06 21.88
C PRO A 302 -66.32 -53.33 22.45
N VAL A 303 -66.55 -52.19 23.15
CA VAL A 303 -65.55 -51.37 23.82
C VAL A 303 -64.82 -52.28 24.82
N PRO A 304 -63.47 -52.45 24.72
CA PRO A 304 -62.74 -53.30 25.68
C PRO A 304 -62.90 -52.75 27.10
N ALA A 305 -63.08 -53.60 28.08
CA ALA A 305 -63.24 -53.24 29.49
C ALA A 305 -62.00 -52.59 30.08
N GLU A 306 -60.84 -52.71 29.41
CA GLU A 306 -59.57 -52.11 29.77
C GLU A 306 -59.00 -51.35 28.56
N PRO A 307 -58.54 -50.09 28.73
CA PRO A 307 -57.93 -49.34 27.61
C PRO A 307 -56.68 -50.06 27.12
N PRO A 308 -56.47 -50.16 25.80
CA PRO A 308 -55.26 -50.80 25.27
C PRO A 308 -54.01 -50.15 25.85
N PRO A 309 -52.95 -50.89 26.10
CA PRO A 309 -51.72 -50.38 26.62
C PRO A 309 -51.24 -49.30 25.67
N PRO A 310 -50.60 -48.16 26.20
CA PRO A 310 -50.08 -47.14 25.38
C PRO A 310 -49.06 -47.73 24.38
N PRO A 311 -49.02 -47.20 23.13
CA PRO A 311 -48.06 -47.67 22.15
C PRO A 311 -46.62 -47.53 22.69
N ALA A 312 -45.78 -48.51 22.37
CA ALA A 312 -44.38 -48.46 22.78
C ALA A 312 -43.73 -47.15 22.29
N PRO A 313 -42.89 -46.51 23.12
CA PRO A 313 -42.21 -45.28 22.68
C PRO A 313 -41.33 -45.59 21.46
N PRO A 314 -41.21 -44.65 20.49
CA PRO A 314 -40.30 -44.81 19.39
C PRO A 314 -38.84 -44.88 19.90
N THR A 315 -38.03 -45.74 19.29
CA THR A 315 -36.62 -45.92 19.66
C THR A 315 -35.72 -45.37 18.58
N VAL A 316 -34.48 -44.95 18.96
CA VAL A 316 -33.47 -44.48 18.00
C VAL A 316 -32.37 -45.54 17.91
N ARG A 317 -32.07 -46.00 16.71
CA ARG A 317 -30.93 -46.86 16.43
C ARG A 317 -29.91 -46.11 15.59
N VAL A 318 -28.64 -46.48 15.72
CA VAL A 318 -27.54 -45.97 14.89
C VAL A 318 -27.38 -46.92 13.69
N GLU A 319 -27.57 -46.40 12.49
CA GLU A 319 -27.15 -47.05 11.26
C GLU A 319 -25.64 -46.88 11.10
N PRO A 320 -24.86 -47.96 10.92
CA PRO A 320 -23.40 -47.87 10.91
C PRO A 320 -22.88 -47.08 9.72
N SER A 321 -21.76 -46.37 9.96
CA SER A 321 -21.00 -45.70 8.93
C SER A 321 -20.28 -46.70 8.03
N VAL A 322 -19.97 -46.31 6.81
CA VAL A 322 -19.13 -47.06 5.87
C VAL A 322 -17.93 -46.21 5.47
N THR A 323 -16.75 -46.77 5.63
CA THR A 323 -15.50 -46.15 5.17
C THR A 323 -15.51 -46.05 3.64
N GLY A 324 -15.19 -44.88 3.13
CA GLY A 324 -15.00 -44.63 1.71
C GLY A 324 -13.60 -45.01 1.23
N ARG A 325 -13.37 -44.85 -0.05
CA ARG A 325 -12.04 -44.97 -0.67
C ARG A 325 -11.83 -43.77 -1.60
N GLY A 326 -10.71 -43.08 -1.48
CA GLY A 326 -10.38 -41.88 -2.27
C GLY A 326 -8.89 -41.79 -2.61
N LEU A 327 -8.53 -41.00 -3.59
CA LEU A 327 -7.16 -40.83 -3.98
C LEU A 327 -6.36 -40.09 -2.89
N ASP A 328 -5.22 -40.67 -2.49
CA ASP A 328 -4.21 -39.89 -1.75
C ASP A 328 -3.54 -38.89 -2.70
N ALA A 329 -4.04 -37.67 -2.69
CA ALA A 329 -3.57 -36.64 -3.57
C ALA A 329 -2.25 -35.97 -3.10
N VAL A 330 -1.81 -36.19 -1.85
CA VAL A 330 -0.60 -35.57 -1.30
C VAL A 330 0.66 -36.03 -2.04
N PRO A 331 0.96 -37.34 -2.16
CA PRO A 331 2.14 -37.77 -2.90
C PRO A 331 2.05 -37.44 -4.41
N VAL A 332 0.84 -37.44 -4.98
CA VAL A 332 0.63 -37.05 -6.39
C VAL A 332 0.97 -35.57 -6.61
N ALA A 333 0.55 -34.70 -5.69
CA ALA A 333 0.89 -33.28 -5.75
C ALA A 333 2.41 -33.05 -5.66
N ALA A 334 3.08 -33.75 -4.74
CA ALA A 334 4.53 -33.68 -4.57
C ALA A 334 5.28 -34.15 -5.85
N ALA A 335 4.88 -35.24 -6.45
CA ALA A 335 5.49 -35.75 -7.69
C ALA A 335 5.26 -34.79 -8.87
N LEU A 336 4.06 -34.21 -9.00
CA LEU A 336 3.78 -33.16 -10.00
C LEU A 336 4.68 -31.95 -9.82
N LEU A 337 4.83 -31.43 -8.61
CA LEU A 337 5.71 -30.31 -8.31
C LEU A 337 7.19 -30.63 -8.59
N ALA A 338 7.61 -31.90 -8.40
CA ALA A 338 8.93 -32.38 -8.80
C ALA A 338 9.10 -32.47 -10.31
N GLY A 339 8.02 -32.32 -11.10
CA GLY A 339 8.04 -32.31 -12.57
C GLY A 339 7.70 -33.63 -13.21
N GLU A 340 7.26 -34.63 -12.46
CA GLU A 340 6.79 -35.89 -13.00
C GLU A 340 5.51 -35.72 -13.83
N ARG A 341 5.38 -36.44 -14.94
CA ARG A 341 4.24 -36.33 -15.84
C ARG A 341 3.37 -37.57 -15.86
N ARG A 342 3.92 -38.68 -15.42
CA ARG A 342 3.21 -39.95 -15.25
C ARG A 342 3.43 -40.47 -13.84
N ILE A 343 2.39 -40.41 -13.04
CA ILE A 343 2.47 -40.62 -11.61
C ILE A 343 1.53 -41.76 -11.24
N THR A 344 1.95 -42.68 -10.36
CA THR A 344 1.08 -43.69 -9.80
C THR A 344 0.41 -43.11 -8.55
N GLY A 345 -0.94 -43.08 -8.58
CA GLY A 345 -1.76 -42.69 -7.43
C GLY A 345 -2.32 -43.93 -6.74
N HIS A 346 -2.50 -43.83 -5.42
CA HIS A 346 -3.05 -44.91 -4.59
C HIS A 346 -4.37 -44.48 -3.96
N LEU A 347 -5.33 -45.39 -3.89
CA LEU A 347 -6.54 -45.18 -3.13
C LEU A 347 -6.28 -45.53 -1.67
N VAL A 348 -6.76 -44.65 -0.78
CA VAL A 348 -6.70 -44.85 0.68
C VAL A 348 -8.10 -44.82 1.27
N ASP A 349 -8.24 -45.39 2.44
CA ASP A 349 -9.50 -45.36 3.16
C ASP A 349 -9.83 -43.96 3.62
N VAL A 350 -11.04 -43.51 3.32
CA VAL A 350 -11.58 -42.21 3.72
C VAL A 350 -12.59 -42.44 4.85
N ALA A 351 -12.19 -42.06 6.05
CA ALA A 351 -13.08 -42.19 7.21
C ALA A 351 -14.26 -41.22 7.10
N PRO A 352 -15.45 -41.60 7.48
CA PRO A 352 -16.58 -40.71 7.63
C PRO A 352 -16.30 -39.66 8.75
N THR A 353 -16.89 -38.48 8.67
CA THR A 353 -16.76 -37.46 9.69
C THR A 353 -17.43 -37.88 11.01
N VAL A 354 -18.56 -38.54 10.90
CA VAL A 354 -19.28 -39.15 12.01
C VAL A 354 -19.28 -40.65 11.81
N ASP A 355 -18.33 -41.33 12.41
CA ASP A 355 -18.29 -42.80 12.41
C ASP A 355 -19.29 -43.39 13.40
N THR A 356 -19.49 -44.71 13.33
CA THR A 356 -20.42 -45.44 14.19
C THR A 356 -20.11 -45.25 15.68
N ALA A 357 -18.81 -45.28 16.06
CA ALA A 357 -18.40 -45.14 17.45
C ALA A 357 -18.72 -43.74 17.99
N ARG A 358 -18.46 -42.71 17.18
CA ARG A 358 -18.81 -41.33 17.53
C ARG A 358 -20.33 -41.16 17.65
N ALA A 359 -21.11 -41.68 16.69
CA ALA A 359 -22.57 -41.61 16.75
C ALA A 359 -23.11 -42.28 18.03
N GLN A 360 -22.62 -43.48 18.36
CA GLN A 360 -23.01 -44.19 19.60
C GLN A 360 -22.62 -43.43 20.86
N SER A 361 -21.45 -42.73 20.85
CA SER A 361 -21.00 -41.95 21.99
C SER A 361 -21.92 -40.76 22.32
N LEU A 362 -22.71 -40.29 21.37
CA LEU A 362 -23.66 -39.18 21.56
C LEU A 362 -24.89 -39.58 22.38
N ARG A 363 -25.13 -40.92 22.55
CA ARG A 363 -26.23 -41.47 23.38
C ARG A 363 -27.60 -40.89 23.03
N ILE A 364 -27.87 -40.70 21.75
CA ILE A 364 -29.18 -40.31 21.24
C ILE A 364 -30.03 -41.59 21.20
N VAL A 365 -31.01 -41.73 22.11
CA VAL A 365 -31.74 -42.98 22.33
C VAL A 365 -33.24 -42.85 22.04
N GLU A 366 -33.78 -41.64 22.00
CA GLU A 366 -35.19 -41.36 21.79
C GLU A 366 -35.44 -40.08 21.02
N PRO A 367 -36.51 -39.96 20.23
CA PRO A 367 -36.92 -38.70 19.62
C PRO A 367 -37.61 -37.82 20.67
N VAL A 368 -37.19 -36.54 20.74
CA VAL A 368 -37.80 -35.58 21.66
C VAL A 368 -39.05 -34.93 21.06
N SER A 369 -39.10 -34.75 19.75
CA SER A 369 -40.21 -34.12 19.04
C SER A 369 -40.19 -34.47 17.56
N SER A 370 -41.35 -34.55 16.93
CA SER A 370 -41.49 -34.64 15.48
C SER A 370 -42.52 -33.63 15.02
N PHE A 371 -42.34 -33.08 13.82
CA PHE A 371 -43.26 -32.11 13.24
C PHE A 371 -43.36 -32.35 11.73
N THR A 372 -44.59 -32.46 11.20
CA THR A 372 -44.83 -32.64 9.77
C THR A 372 -45.42 -31.38 9.15
N THR A 373 -44.83 -30.92 8.07
CA THR A 373 -45.36 -29.82 7.25
C THR A 373 -45.86 -30.36 5.93
N HIS A 374 -46.96 -29.77 5.45
CA HIS A 374 -47.51 -30.08 4.14
C HIS A 374 -47.29 -28.90 3.18
N HIS A 375 -46.96 -29.19 1.94
CA HIS A 375 -46.83 -28.19 0.88
C HIS A 375 -47.48 -28.70 -0.43
N PRO A 376 -48.02 -27.84 -1.29
CA PRO A 376 -48.56 -28.23 -2.59
C PRO A 376 -47.46 -28.83 -3.48
N ALA A 377 -47.79 -29.95 -4.13
CA ALA A 377 -46.86 -30.61 -5.07
C ALA A 377 -46.67 -29.74 -6.37
N GLY A 378 -45.57 -29.98 -7.09
CA GLY A 378 -45.34 -29.44 -8.44
C GLY A 378 -44.79 -27.99 -8.51
N GLN A 379 -44.65 -27.30 -7.40
CA GLN A 379 -44.12 -25.95 -7.40
C GLN A 379 -42.57 -26.00 -7.36
N PRO A 380 -41.85 -25.06 -8.08
CA PRO A 380 -40.40 -25.01 -8.06
C PRO A 380 -39.78 -24.87 -6.67
N ARG A 381 -40.46 -24.21 -5.73
CA ARG A 381 -40.00 -24.08 -4.33
C ARG A 381 -39.90 -25.41 -3.59
N VAL A 382 -40.67 -26.45 -4.00
CA VAL A 382 -40.63 -27.77 -3.40
C VAL A 382 -39.25 -28.38 -3.52
N LYS A 383 -38.57 -28.20 -4.67
CA LYS A 383 -37.18 -28.66 -4.82
C LYS A 383 -36.24 -28.00 -3.83
N ASN A 384 -36.44 -26.71 -3.55
CA ASN A 384 -35.63 -25.97 -2.57
C ASN A 384 -35.93 -26.44 -1.14
N ILE A 385 -37.19 -26.74 -0.82
CA ILE A 385 -37.59 -27.30 0.50
C ILE A 385 -36.93 -28.65 0.70
N HIS A 386 -37.04 -29.56 -0.24
CA HIS A 386 -36.39 -30.86 -0.15
C HIS A 386 -34.88 -30.74 -0.06
N ARG A 387 -34.27 -29.85 -0.86
CA ARG A 387 -32.83 -29.62 -0.82
C ARG A 387 -32.36 -29.12 0.56
N ILE A 388 -33.12 -28.24 1.21
CA ILE A 388 -32.81 -27.77 2.57
C ILE A 388 -32.97 -28.94 3.55
N ALA A 389 -34.03 -29.72 3.43
CA ALA A 389 -34.24 -30.89 4.30
C ALA A 389 -33.09 -31.89 4.18
N ASP A 390 -32.63 -32.21 2.95
CA ASP A 390 -31.49 -33.09 2.71
C ASP A 390 -30.21 -32.58 3.37
N LEU A 391 -29.97 -31.26 3.31
CA LEU A 391 -28.79 -30.62 3.90
C LEU A 391 -28.83 -30.59 5.43
N LEU A 392 -30.02 -30.61 6.02
CA LEU A 392 -30.22 -30.58 7.46
C LEU A 392 -30.28 -32.01 8.06
N GLN A 393 -30.61 -32.99 7.24
CA GLN A 393 -30.73 -34.35 7.71
C GLN A 393 -29.48 -34.84 8.44
N ASN A 394 -29.63 -35.53 9.57
CA ASN A 394 -28.54 -35.98 10.42
C ASN A 394 -27.58 -34.90 10.96
N SER A 395 -28.01 -33.64 10.98
CA SER A 395 -27.23 -32.57 11.63
C SER A 395 -27.24 -32.80 13.14
N VAL A 396 -26.06 -32.92 13.73
CA VAL A 396 -25.89 -33.09 15.19
C VAL A 396 -25.44 -31.72 15.74
N ILE A 397 -26.10 -31.31 16.82
CA ILE A 397 -25.78 -30.09 17.59
C ILE A 397 -25.36 -30.56 18.98
N LEU A 398 -24.14 -30.30 19.38
CA LEU A 398 -23.64 -30.66 20.69
C LEU A 398 -24.11 -29.66 21.76
N PRO A 399 -24.15 -30.08 23.05
CA PRO A 399 -24.46 -29.16 24.13
C PRO A 399 -23.54 -27.94 24.15
N GLY A 400 -24.13 -26.76 24.11
CA GLY A 400 -23.38 -25.47 24.03
C GLY A 400 -23.11 -24.95 22.62
N ASP A 401 -23.34 -25.76 21.60
CA ASP A 401 -23.18 -25.34 20.20
C ASP A 401 -24.29 -24.37 19.76
N ARG A 402 -23.95 -23.50 18.81
CA ARG A 402 -24.92 -22.63 18.14
C ARG A 402 -25.23 -23.14 16.75
N PHE A 403 -26.51 -23.40 16.48
CA PHE A 403 -26.98 -23.78 15.16
C PHE A 403 -27.38 -22.55 14.32
N SER A 404 -26.81 -22.43 13.12
CA SER A 404 -27.19 -21.43 12.13
C SER A 404 -27.65 -22.13 10.85
N LEU A 405 -28.94 -21.99 10.53
CA LEU A 405 -29.52 -22.52 9.30
C LEU A 405 -28.80 -22.02 8.04
N ASN A 406 -28.46 -20.74 8.01
CA ASN A 406 -27.81 -20.12 6.84
C ASN A 406 -26.37 -20.64 6.64
N GLU A 407 -25.63 -20.85 7.72
CA GLU A 407 -24.29 -21.45 7.66
C GLU A 407 -24.34 -22.89 7.18
N LYS A 408 -25.28 -23.68 7.73
CA LYS A 408 -25.42 -25.10 7.36
C LYS A 408 -25.89 -25.30 5.92
N VAL A 409 -26.84 -24.49 5.46
CA VAL A 409 -27.40 -24.57 4.09
C VAL A 409 -26.49 -23.90 3.06
N GLY A 410 -25.73 -22.91 3.47
CA GLY A 410 -24.83 -22.15 2.59
C GLY A 410 -25.56 -21.31 1.53
N PRO A 411 -24.81 -20.79 0.53
CA PRO A 411 -25.40 -19.98 -0.55
C PRO A 411 -26.40 -20.76 -1.39
N ARG A 412 -27.61 -20.20 -1.56
CA ARG A 412 -28.71 -20.82 -2.30
C ARG A 412 -28.56 -20.59 -3.81
N THR A 413 -27.55 -21.19 -4.41
CA THR A 413 -27.22 -21.08 -5.83
C THR A 413 -27.64 -22.31 -6.62
N ARG A 414 -27.69 -22.18 -7.96
CA ARG A 414 -27.93 -23.34 -8.84
C ARG A 414 -26.85 -24.42 -8.71
N ALA A 415 -25.60 -24.00 -8.51
CA ALA A 415 -24.49 -24.91 -8.31
C ALA A 415 -24.68 -25.77 -7.05
N ASN A 416 -25.35 -25.24 -6.01
CA ASN A 416 -25.68 -25.95 -4.78
C ASN A 416 -27.03 -26.70 -4.86
N GLY A 417 -27.63 -26.84 -6.05
CA GLY A 417 -28.87 -27.61 -6.27
C GLY A 417 -30.17 -26.84 -6.04
N PHE A 418 -30.10 -25.49 -5.85
CA PHE A 418 -31.29 -24.63 -5.70
C PHE A 418 -31.84 -24.18 -7.03
N VAL A 419 -33.14 -24.03 -7.12
CA VAL A 419 -33.84 -23.50 -8.31
C VAL A 419 -34.46 -22.14 -8.00
N LYS A 420 -34.60 -21.31 -9.04
CA LYS A 420 -35.33 -20.04 -8.91
C LYS A 420 -36.81 -20.36 -8.64
N ALA A 421 -37.33 -19.88 -7.54
CA ALA A 421 -38.73 -20.01 -7.16
C ALA A 421 -39.27 -18.60 -6.84
N PRO A 422 -40.52 -18.28 -7.24
CA PRO A 422 -41.18 -17.07 -6.79
C PRO A 422 -41.40 -17.11 -5.28
N VAL A 423 -41.37 -15.94 -4.65
CA VAL A 423 -41.62 -15.75 -3.21
C VAL A 423 -43.11 -15.94 -2.95
#